data_511f765887eceaa59a882d5eae2d1107
#
_entry.id   511f765887eceaa59a882d5eae2d1107
#
_cell.length_a   1.000
_cell.length_b   1.000
_cell.length_c   1.000
_cell.angle_alpha   90.00
_cell.angle_beta   90.00
_cell.angle_gamma   90.00
#
_symmetry.space_group_name_H-M   'P 1'
#
loop_
_entity.id
_entity.type
_entity.pdbx_description
1 polymer ?
#
loop_
_entity_poly.entity_id
_entity_poly.type
_entity_poly.pdbx_seq_one_letter_code
_entity_poly.pdbx_strand_id
1 'polypeptide(L)'
;MANDIKHLRNIAIIAHVDHGKTTLVDKLLHQSGTFGDRANIAERAMDSGDIEQERGITILAKNTAIRWTDNSDDTEYRINIVDTPGHADFGGEVERVMSMVDCVLLVVDAVDGPMPQTRFVTQKAFEQGLKPIVVINKIDRPGSRPDWVMDQIFDLFDNLGATDEQLDFPVVYASALNGIAGLDADDLAEDMTPLFKTIVDVVQPPQVDADAPFRMQISSLDYNSFVGVIGIGRIPVSYTHLTLPTNRE
;
A
#
# COMPACT_ATOMS: atom_id res chain seq x y z
N MET A 1 -8.77 3.16 -22.80
CA MET A 1 -9.08 3.94 -21.58
C MET A 1 -10.00 3.19 -20.60
N ALA A 2 -11.16 2.68 -20.95
CA ALA A 2 -11.98 1.88 -20.01
C ALA A 2 -11.35 0.53 -19.61
N ASN A 3 -10.48 -0.03 -20.43
CA ASN A 3 -9.77 -1.27 -20.13
C ASN A 3 -8.65 -1.07 -19.09
N ASP A 4 -8.01 0.10 -19.03
CA ASP A 4 -6.90 0.35 -18.13
C ASP A 4 -7.33 0.42 -16.66
N ILE A 5 -8.58 0.87 -16.39
CA ILE A 5 -9.10 1.02 -15.02
C ILE A 5 -9.32 -0.35 -14.35
N LYS A 6 -9.71 -1.38 -15.12
CA LYS A 6 -9.92 -2.74 -14.58
C LYS A 6 -8.65 -3.35 -13.99
N HIS A 7 -7.49 -2.93 -14.48
CA HIS A 7 -6.19 -3.41 -14.05
C HIS A 7 -5.51 -2.46 -13.05
N LEU A 8 -6.23 -1.44 -12.57
CA LEU A 8 -5.74 -0.52 -11.55
C LEU A 8 -6.09 -1.02 -10.15
N ARG A 9 -5.14 -0.93 -9.22
CA ARG A 9 -5.33 -1.24 -7.79
C ARG A 9 -4.74 -0.11 -6.96
N ASN A 10 -5.48 0.39 -5.98
CA ASN A 10 -5.02 1.44 -5.08
C ASN A 10 -4.98 0.87 -3.66
N ILE A 11 -3.81 0.80 -3.07
CA ILE A 11 -3.59 0.26 -1.73
C ILE A 11 -2.82 1.26 -0.86
N ALA A 12 -3.14 1.27 0.44
CA ALA A 12 -2.29 1.92 1.43
C ALA A 12 -1.54 0.85 2.23
N ILE A 13 -0.28 1.11 2.57
CA ILE A 13 0.49 0.22 3.44
C ILE A 13 0.51 0.77 4.85
N ILE A 14 0.04 -0.05 5.79
CA ILE A 14 0.01 0.22 7.23
C ILE A 14 1.01 -0.71 7.91
N ALA A 15 1.90 -0.16 8.73
CA ALA A 15 2.79 -0.95 9.56
C ALA A 15 3.19 -0.16 10.81
N HIS A 16 3.54 -0.88 11.87
CA HIS A 16 4.29 -0.28 12.96
C HIS A 16 5.73 -0.01 12.51
N VAL A 17 6.39 0.93 13.20
CA VAL A 17 7.82 1.19 13.01
C VAL A 17 8.60 -0.13 13.14
N ASP A 18 9.56 -0.35 12.29
CA ASP A 18 10.40 -1.56 12.23
C ASP A 18 9.70 -2.88 11.83
N HIS A 19 8.40 -2.89 11.51
CA HIS A 19 7.73 -4.10 10.97
C HIS A 19 8.14 -4.45 9.52
N GLY A 20 8.99 -3.62 8.90
CA GLY A 20 9.57 -3.88 7.59
C GLY A 20 8.77 -3.33 6.40
N LYS A 21 7.95 -2.28 6.63
CA LYS A 21 7.16 -1.61 5.59
C LYS A 21 8.03 -1.15 4.41
N THR A 22 9.06 -0.33 4.67
CA THR A 22 9.97 0.20 3.64
C THR A 22 10.66 -0.93 2.88
N THR A 23 11.16 -1.94 3.60
CA THR A 23 11.82 -3.11 2.98
C THR A 23 10.85 -3.88 2.07
N LEU A 24 9.59 -4.04 2.49
CA LEU A 24 8.56 -4.71 1.68
C LEU A 24 8.28 -3.92 0.39
N VAL A 25 8.09 -2.61 0.50
CA VAL A 25 7.84 -1.75 -0.68
C VAL A 25 9.03 -1.77 -1.64
N ASP A 26 10.24 -1.67 -1.13
CA ASP A 26 11.45 -1.75 -1.95
C ASP A 26 11.53 -3.09 -2.71
N LYS A 27 11.23 -4.21 -2.05
CA LYS A 27 11.21 -5.53 -2.72
C LYS A 27 10.12 -5.64 -3.77
N LEU A 28 8.92 -5.12 -3.50
CA LEU A 28 7.85 -5.08 -4.50
C LEU A 28 8.27 -4.23 -5.71
N LEU A 29 8.89 -3.07 -5.50
CA LEU A 29 9.42 -2.23 -6.58
C LEU A 29 10.48 -2.95 -7.41
N HIS A 30 11.41 -3.65 -6.78
CA HIS A 30 12.47 -4.39 -7.47
C HIS A 30 11.91 -5.55 -8.30
N GLN A 31 11.00 -6.34 -7.74
CA GLN A 31 10.49 -7.55 -8.39
C GLN A 31 9.38 -7.27 -9.41
N SER A 32 8.77 -6.10 -9.38
CA SER A 32 7.72 -5.72 -10.34
C SER A 32 8.22 -5.45 -11.76
N GLY A 33 9.54 -5.31 -11.97
CA GLY A 33 10.11 -4.91 -13.25
C GLY A 33 9.86 -3.44 -13.64
N THR A 34 9.29 -2.65 -12.74
CA THR A 34 8.96 -1.22 -12.97
C THR A 34 10.21 -0.40 -13.31
N PHE A 35 11.34 -0.77 -12.76
CA PHE A 35 12.64 -0.19 -13.05
C PHE A 35 13.42 -1.16 -13.94
N GLY A 36 13.70 -0.78 -15.19
CA GLY A 36 14.53 -1.60 -16.07
C GLY A 36 15.91 -1.91 -15.45
N ASP A 37 16.55 -2.98 -15.89
CA ASP A 37 17.81 -3.57 -15.38
C ASP A 37 18.99 -2.62 -15.10
N ARG A 38 18.87 -1.35 -15.46
CA ARG A 38 19.92 -0.32 -15.31
C ARG A 38 19.66 0.73 -14.25
N ALA A 39 18.54 0.71 -13.56
CA ALA A 39 18.26 1.67 -12.49
C ALA A 39 18.92 1.16 -11.20
N ASN A 40 20.00 1.79 -10.77
CA ASN A 40 20.48 1.70 -9.38
C ASN A 40 19.40 2.35 -8.49
N ILE A 41 18.47 1.56 -8.00
CA ILE A 41 17.52 2.00 -7.00
C ILE A 41 18.30 2.12 -5.70
N ALA A 42 18.39 3.34 -5.17
CA ALA A 42 18.96 3.52 -3.84
C ALA A 42 18.11 2.71 -2.84
N GLU A 43 18.75 1.97 -1.95
CA GLU A 43 18.09 1.36 -0.80
C GLU A 43 17.25 2.45 -0.10
N ARG A 44 15.97 2.15 0.23
CA ARG A 44 14.98 3.08 0.78
C ARG A 44 14.54 4.17 -0.21
N ALA A 45 14.20 3.78 -1.44
CA ALA A 45 13.71 4.70 -2.47
C ALA A 45 12.51 5.55 -2.00
N MET A 46 11.74 5.07 -1.03
CA MET A 46 10.58 5.76 -0.46
C MET A 46 10.97 6.76 0.65
N ASP A 47 12.06 6.56 1.38
CA ASP A 47 12.48 7.43 2.49
C ASP A 47 13.53 8.45 2.00
N SER A 48 13.10 9.46 1.24
CA SER A 48 14.00 10.44 0.62
C SER A 48 14.27 11.70 1.44
N GLY A 49 13.59 11.88 2.58
CA GLY A 49 13.79 13.02 3.48
C GLY A 49 14.98 12.79 4.44
N ASP A 50 15.84 13.81 4.64
CA ASP A 50 17.00 13.71 5.55
C ASP A 50 16.59 13.25 6.97
N ILE A 51 15.46 13.74 7.49
CA ILE A 51 14.92 13.39 8.81
C ILE A 51 14.34 11.97 8.82
N GLU A 52 13.71 11.54 7.72
CA GLU A 52 13.18 10.19 7.57
C GLU A 52 14.30 9.16 7.54
N GLN A 53 15.40 9.46 6.82
CA GLN A 53 16.58 8.60 6.77
C GLN A 53 17.32 8.53 8.11
N GLU A 54 17.46 9.66 8.81
CA GLU A 54 18.12 9.74 10.14
C GLU A 54 17.34 8.96 11.19
N ARG A 55 16.01 9.07 11.19
CA ARG A 55 15.14 8.46 12.23
C ARG A 55 14.58 7.10 11.83
N GLY A 56 14.69 6.69 10.57
CA GLY A 56 14.14 5.45 10.03
C GLY A 56 12.62 5.39 10.05
N ILE A 57 11.92 6.54 10.01
CA ILE A 57 10.46 6.64 10.06
C ILE A 57 9.94 7.39 8.83
N THR A 58 8.79 6.96 8.29
CA THR A 58 8.06 7.69 7.26
C THR A 58 7.27 8.83 7.92
N ILE A 59 7.49 10.06 7.49
CA ILE A 59 6.80 11.25 8.00
C ILE A 59 5.71 11.71 7.05
N LEU A 60 5.98 11.72 5.74
CA LEU A 60 5.05 12.14 4.72
C LEU A 60 4.55 10.95 3.91
N ALA A 61 3.25 10.93 3.64
CA ALA A 61 2.66 9.94 2.75
C ALA A 61 3.25 10.09 1.34
N LYS A 62 3.79 9.00 0.80
CA LYS A 62 4.36 8.96 -0.54
C LYS A 62 3.55 8.05 -1.45
N ASN A 63 3.41 8.47 -2.70
CA ASN A 63 2.70 7.70 -3.71
C ASN A 63 3.69 7.07 -4.68
N THR A 64 3.62 5.77 -4.83
CA THR A 64 4.43 5.01 -5.78
C THR A 64 3.54 4.11 -6.62
N ALA A 65 3.83 3.99 -7.90
CA ALA A 65 3.11 3.10 -8.81
C ALA A 65 4.02 1.96 -9.26
N ILE A 66 3.54 0.75 -9.11
CA ILE A 66 4.18 -0.48 -9.55
C ILE A 66 3.43 -0.99 -10.78
N ARG A 67 4.16 -1.50 -11.76
CA ARG A 67 3.60 -2.29 -12.87
C ARG A 67 4.01 -3.73 -12.66
N TRP A 68 3.04 -4.60 -12.58
CA TRP A 68 3.27 -6.03 -12.41
C TRP A 68 2.47 -6.81 -13.46
N THR A 69 3.11 -7.77 -14.10
CA THR A 69 2.48 -8.64 -15.09
C THR A 69 2.21 -10.00 -14.48
N ASP A 70 0.95 -10.44 -14.52
CA ASP A 70 0.62 -11.82 -14.14
C ASP A 70 1.09 -12.77 -15.24
N ASN A 71 2.06 -13.60 -14.93
CA ASN A 71 2.63 -14.57 -15.86
C ASN A 71 1.63 -15.69 -16.24
N SER A 72 0.48 -15.79 -15.60
CA SER A 72 -0.52 -16.80 -15.90
C SER A 72 -1.37 -16.48 -17.13
N ASP A 73 -1.64 -15.18 -17.37
CA ASP A 73 -2.51 -14.69 -18.43
C ASP A 73 -1.92 -13.49 -19.21
N ASP A 74 -0.68 -13.11 -18.90
CA ASP A 74 0.06 -11.98 -19.50
C ASP A 74 -0.65 -10.63 -19.29
N THR A 75 -1.44 -10.49 -18.22
CA THR A 75 -2.15 -9.27 -17.89
C THR A 75 -1.27 -8.31 -17.06
N GLU A 76 -1.07 -7.09 -17.57
CA GLU A 76 -0.36 -6.04 -16.84
C GLU A 76 -1.31 -5.30 -15.88
N TYR A 77 -0.94 -5.26 -14.61
CA TYR A 77 -1.62 -4.50 -13.55
C TYR A 77 -0.80 -3.30 -13.12
N ARG A 78 -1.49 -2.22 -12.80
CA ARG A 78 -0.90 -1.06 -12.15
C ARG A 78 -1.37 -0.98 -10.71
N ILE A 79 -0.44 -1.13 -9.78
CA ILE A 79 -0.70 -1.07 -8.34
C ILE A 79 -0.15 0.25 -7.83
N ASN A 80 -1.02 1.16 -7.43
CA ASN A 80 -0.64 2.39 -6.76
C ASN A 80 -0.55 2.11 -5.26
N ILE A 81 0.61 2.38 -4.70
CA ILE A 81 0.91 2.21 -3.28
C ILE A 81 1.01 3.58 -2.65
N VAL A 82 0.22 3.81 -1.62
CA VAL A 82 0.32 4.99 -0.77
C VAL A 82 0.94 4.56 0.54
N ASP A 83 2.14 5.05 0.82
CA ASP A 83 2.83 4.81 2.07
C ASP A 83 2.22 5.69 3.16
N THR A 84 1.83 5.10 4.29
CA THR A 84 1.23 5.84 5.41
C THR A 84 2.25 6.10 6.49
N PRO A 85 2.23 7.31 7.13
CA PRO A 85 2.99 7.52 8.33
C PRO A 85 2.62 6.50 9.41
N GLY A 86 3.61 5.90 10.05
CA GLY A 86 3.40 4.89 11.08
C GLY A 86 3.02 5.46 12.45
N HIS A 87 3.13 6.77 12.68
CA HIS A 87 2.96 7.39 14.00
C HIS A 87 1.56 8.01 14.18
N ALA A 88 0.97 7.81 15.37
CA ALA A 88 -0.39 8.30 15.70
C ALA A 88 -0.54 9.84 15.63
N ASP A 89 0.57 10.58 15.72
CA ASP A 89 0.57 12.05 15.65
C ASP A 89 0.14 12.58 14.27
N PHE A 90 0.17 11.73 13.22
CA PHE A 90 -0.21 12.07 11.85
C PHE A 90 -1.63 11.64 11.46
N GLY A 91 -2.56 11.59 12.43
CA GLY A 91 -3.92 11.09 12.22
C GLY A 91 -4.67 11.73 11.05
N GLY A 92 -4.54 13.04 10.85
CA GLY A 92 -5.18 13.74 9.74
C GLY A 92 -4.61 13.35 8.36
N GLU A 93 -3.34 12.97 8.29
CA GLU A 93 -2.72 12.48 7.06
C GLU A 93 -3.14 11.05 6.76
N VAL A 94 -3.24 10.23 7.79
CA VAL A 94 -3.78 8.86 7.68
C VAL A 94 -5.20 8.88 7.12
N GLU A 95 -6.10 9.73 7.62
CA GLU A 95 -7.48 9.84 7.10
C GLU A 95 -7.52 10.25 5.63
N ARG A 96 -6.66 11.18 5.21
CA ARG A 96 -6.56 11.60 3.81
C ARG A 96 -6.09 10.45 2.92
N VAL A 97 -5.09 9.69 3.36
CA VAL A 97 -4.59 8.51 2.63
C VAL A 97 -5.69 7.46 2.48
N MET A 98 -6.42 7.15 3.57
CA MET A 98 -7.50 6.15 3.54
C MET A 98 -8.61 6.53 2.55
N SER A 99 -8.87 7.81 2.32
CA SER A 99 -9.84 8.27 1.32
C SER A 99 -9.41 8.07 -0.14
N MET A 100 -8.13 7.81 -0.39
CA MET A 100 -7.57 7.66 -1.74
C MET A 100 -7.48 6.22 -2.22
N VAL A 101 -7.58 5.25 -1.32
CA VAL A 101 -7.30 3.84 -1.59
C VAL A 101 -8.56 2.98 -1.55
N ASP A 102 -8.46 1.77 -2.08
CA ASP A 102 -9.57 0.82 -2.16
C ASP A 102 -9.35 -0.37 -1.20
N CYS A 103 -8.13 -0.53 -0.65
CA CYS A 103 -7.76 -1.58 0.29
C CYS A 103 -6.56 -1.14 1.13
N VAL A 104 -6.35 -1.81 2.26
CA VAL A 104 -5.17 -1.59 3.11
C VAL A 104 -4.35 -2.87 3.24
N LEU A 105 -3.04 -2.72 3.12
CA LEU A 105 -2.06 -3.78 3.36
C LEU A 105 -1.49 -3.60 4.76
N LEU A 106 -1.90 -4.44 5.69
CA LEU A 106 -1.46 -4.40 7.08
C LEU A 106 -0.24 -5.31 7.28
N VAL A 107 0.92 -4.70 7.50
CA VAL A 107 2.18 -5.44 7.72
C VAL A 107 2.44 -5.58 9.21
N VAL A 108 2.56 -6.81 9.67
CA VAL A 108 2.78 -7.17 11.09
C VAL A 108 4.01 -8.06 11.20
N ASP A 109 4.86 -7.78 12.19
CA ASP A 109 6.03 -8.61 12.50
C ASP A 109 5.59 -9.95 13.10
N ALA A 110 6.14 -11.06 12.60
CA ALA A 110 5.82 -12.42 13.04
C ALA A 110 6.26 -12.75 14.48
N VAL A 111 7.12 -11.91 15.08
CA VAL A 111 7.58 -12.09 16.47
C VAL A 111 6.83 -11.16 17.42
N ASP A 112 6.69 -9.88 17.04
CA ASP A 112 6.17 -8.83 17.92
C ASP A 112 4.63 -8.76 17.88
N GLY A 113 4.01 -9.17 16.78
CA GLY A 113 2.56 -9.09 16.58
C GLY A 113 2.04 -7.64 16.35
N PRO A 114 0.71 -7.44 16.42
CA PRO A 114 0.13 -6.12 16.24
C PRO A 114 0.44 -5.18 17.41
N MET A 115 0.91 -3.98 17.10
CA MET A 115 1.35 -2.96 18.06
C MET A 115 0.30 -1.85 18.22
N PRO A 116 0.31 -1.04 19.31
CA PRO A 116 -0.73 -0.03 19.57
C PRO A 116 -0.95 0.99 18.45
N GLN A 117 0.10 1.38 17.73
CA GLN A 117 0.00 2.33 16.61
C GLN A 117 -0.78 1.72 15.43
N THR A 118 -0.60 0.42 15.18
CA THR A 118 -1.34 -0.33 14.18
C THR A 118 -2.86 -0.26 14.44
N ARG A 119 -3.27 -0.33 15.70
CA ARG A 119 -4.68 -0.25 16.11
C ARG A 119 -5.36 1.02 15.61
N PHE A 120 -4.75 2.19 15.83
CA PHE A 120 -5.32 3.48 15.42
C PHE A 120 -5.51 3.56 13.90
N VAL A 121 -4.48 3.20 13.13
CA VAL A 121 -4.53 3.29 11.66
C VAL A 121 -5.52 2.27 11.08
N THR A 122 -5.58 1.06 11.63
CA THR A 122 -6.55 0.04 11.23
C THR A 122 -7.98 0.47 11.54
N GLN A 123 -8.22 1.09 12.70
CA GLN A 123 -9.54 1.64 13.02
C GLN A 123 -9.98 2.67 11.98
N LYS A 124 -9.11 3.59 11.58
CA LYS A 124 -9.42 4.58 10.54
C LYS A 124 -9.70 3.96 9.18
N ALA A 125 -9.00 2.88 8.82
CA ALA A 125 -9.29 2.12 7.62
C ALA A 125 -10.68 1.46 7.67
N PHE A 126 -11.05 0.86 8.79
CA PHE A 126 -12.36 0.22 8.98
C PHE A 126 -13.51 1.23 8.99
N GLU A 127 -13.33 2.42 9.60
CA GLU A 127 -14.29 3.52 9.55
C GLU A 127 -14.60 3.97 8.10
N GLN A 128 -13.64 3.81 7.17
CA GLN A 128 -13.81 4.08 5.75
C GLN A 128 -14.34 2.87 4.95
N GLY A 129 -14.63 1.74 5.62
CA GLY A 129 -15.11 0.52 4.98
C GLY A 129 -14.06 -0.22 4.15
N LEU A 130 -12.77 0.08 4.35
CA LEU A 130 -11.70 -0.59 3.61
C LEU A 130 -11.51 -2.02 4.11
N LYS A 131 -11.23 -2.94 3.17
CA LYS A 131 -10.88 -4.32 3.47
C LYS A 131 -9.38 -4.44 3.72
N PRO A 132 -8.93 -5.20 4.73
CA PRO A 132 -7.53 -5.44 4.97
C PRO A 132 -7.02 -6.65 4.18
N ILE A 133 -5.76 -6.58 3.74
CA ILE A 133 -4.91 -7.72 3.43
C ILE A 133 -3.83 -7.74 4.50
N VAL A 134 -3.65 -8.86 5.18
CA VAL A 134 -2.65 -8.98 6.25
C VAL A 134 -1.37 -9.59 5.68
N VAL A 135 -0.24 -8.97 5.98
CA VAL A 135 1.09 -9.53 5.67
C VAL A 135 1.83 -9.78 6.98
N ILE A 136 1.99 -11.05 7.33
CA ILE A 136 2.82 -11.48 8.46
C ILE A 136 4.26 -11.55 7.97
N ASN A 137 5.02 -10.50 8.27
CA ASN A 137 6.39 -10.32 7.79
C ASN A 137 7.43 -10.82 8.79
N LYS A 138 8.65 -11.05 8.29
CA LYS A 138 9.81 -11.51 9.05
C LYS A 138 9.64 -12.92 9.63
N ILE A 139 8.96 -13.78 8.91
CA ILE A 139 8.77 -15.17 9.32
C ILE A 139 10.09 -15.96 9.40
N ASP A 140 11.15 -15.46 8.77
CA ASP A 140 12.52 -15.98 8.84
C ASP A 140 13.23 -15.69 10.18
N ARG A 141 12.67 -14.80 11.04
CA ARG A 141 13.30 -14.47 12.32
C ARG A 141 13.19 -15.63 13.34
N PRO A 142 14.25 -15.88 14.10
CA PRO A 142 14.16 -16.77 15.25
C PRO A 142 13.09 -16.30 16.23
N GLY A 143 12.18 -17.20 16.62
CA GLY A 143 11.05 -16.89 17.50
C GLY A 143 9.79 -16.38 16.78
N SER A 144 9.76 -16.46 15.46
CA SER A 144 8.55 -16.25 14.67
C SER A 144 7.40 -17.16 15.14
N ARG A 145 6.19 -16.61 15.29
CA ARG A 145 4.98 -17.27 15.77
C ARG A 145 3.78 -16.84 14.94
N PRO A 146 3.72 -17.23 13.66
CA PRO A 146 2.70 -16.73 12.73
C PRO A 146 1.27 -17.03 13.22
N ASP A 147 1.01 -18.22 13.76
CA ASP A 147 -0.32 -18.60 14.29
C ASP A 147 -0.76 -17.69 15.45
N TRP A 148 0.15 -17.46 16.41
CA TRP A 148 -0.14 -16.55 17.51
C TRP A 148 -0.39 -15.12 17.03
N VAL A 149 0.38 -14.64 16.06
CA VAL A 149 0.18 -13.30 15.46
C VAL A 149 -1.17 -13.24 14.77
N MET A 150 -1.58 -14.31 14.09
CA MET A 150 -2.89 -14.40 13.44
C MET A 150 -4.03 -14.26 14.45
N ASP A 151 -3.97 -14.98 15.56
CA ASP A 151 -4.95 -14.88 16.65
C ASP A 151 -5.02 -13.43 17.20
N GLN A 152 -3.87 -12.80 17.41
CA GLN A 152 -3.80 -11.42 17.91
C GLN A 152 -4.38 -10.40 16.92
N ILE A 153 -4.23 -10.63 15.61
CA ILE A 153 -4.81 -9.76 14.57
C ILE A 153 -6.34 -9.96 14.55
N PHE A 154 -6.81 -11.18 14.64
CA PHE A 154 -8.24 -11.47 14.70
C PHE A 154 -8.90 -10.81 15.91
N ASP A 155 -8.31 -10.97 17.11
CA ASP A 155 -8.75 -10.31 18.33
C ASP A 155 -8.74 -8.78 18.19
N LEU A 156 -7.71 -8.22 17.53
CA LEU A 156 -7.63 -6.78 17.26
C LEU A 156 -8.79 -6.32 16.38
N PHE A 157 -9.09 -7.01 15.29
CA PHE A 157 -10.14 -6.63 14.35
C PHE A 157 -11.53 -6.75 14.99
N ASP A 158 -11.78 -7.82 15.73
CA ASP A 158 -13.03 -7.99 16.49
C ASP A 158 -13.23 -6.86 17.51
N ASN A 159 -12.19 -6.51 18.27
CA ASN A 159 -12.19 -5.41 19.23
C ASN A 159 -12.36 -4.02 18.59
N LEU A 160 -12.04 -3.86 17.31
CA LEU A 160 -12.27 -2.64 16.53
C LEU A 160 -13.68 -2.58 15.92
N GLY A 161 -14.47 -3.63 16.07
CA GLY A 161 -15.82 -3.73 15.50
C GLY A 161 -15.80 -3.96 13.99
N ALA A 162 -14.85 -4.74 13.50
CA ALA A 162 -14.77 -5.13 12.10
C ALA A 162 -16.07 -5.82 11.64
N THR A 163 -16.46 -5.59 10.41
CA THR A 163 -17.58 -6.30 9.78
C THR A 163 -17.17 -7.73 9.42
N ASP A 164 -18.14 -8.63 9.20
CA ASP A 164 -17.88 -10.00 8.74
C ASP A 164 -16.98 -10.02 7.48
N GLU A 165 -17.20 -9.06 6.56
CA GLU A 165 -16.38 -8.93 5.35
C GLU A 165 -14.95 -8.47 5.62
N GLN A 166 -14.73 -7.73 6.72
CA GLN A 166 -13.40 -7.29 7.15
C GLN A 166 -12.69 -8.36 7.99
N LEU A 167 -13.44 -9.27 8.62
CA LEU A 167 -12.91 -10.43 9.33
C LEU A 167 -12.54 -11.59 8.38
N ASP A 168 -13.11 -11.62 7.18
CA ASP A 168 -12.72 -12.55 6.10
C ASP A 168 -11.55 -11.95 5.28
N PHE A 169 -10.43 -11.74 5.96
CA PHE A 169 -9.25 -11.13 5.36
C PHE A 169 -8.24 -12.18 4.90
N PRO A 170 -7.64 -12.00 3.71
CA PRO A 170 -6.55 -12.85 3.25
C PRO A 170 -5.26 -12.57 4.03
N VAL A 171 -4.47 -13.61 4.22
CA VAL A 171 -3.17 -13.55 4.89
C VAL A 171 -2.07 -14.00 3.93
N VAL A 172 -0.98 -13.24 3.92
CA VAL A 172 0.24 -13.57 3.21
C VAL A 172 1.40 -13.58 4.20
N TYR A 173 2.15 -14.66 4.20
CA TYR A 173 3.38 -14.79 4.98
C TYR A 173 4.56 -14.32 4.14
N ALA A 174 5.46 -13.53 4.74
CA ALA A 174 6.54 -12.94 3.97
C ALA A 174 7.84 -12.81 4.77
N SER A 175 8.95 -12.87 4.04
CA SER A 175 10.23 -12.33 4.46
C SER A 175 10.63 -11.23 3.49
N ALA A 176 10.27 -9.99 3.83
CA ALA A 176 10.61 -8.83 3.00
C ALA A 176 12.12 -8.70 2.80
N LEU A 177 12.94 -9.07 3.80
CA LEU A 177 14.39 -9.04 3.67
C LEU A 177 14.88 -9.96 2.56
N ASN A 178 14.35 -11.18 2.50
CA ASN A 178 14.72 -12.19 1.51
C ASN A 178 13.96 -11.99 0.17
N GLY A 179 12.88 -11.22 0.16
CA GLY A 179 12.07 -10.96 -1.03
C GLY A 179 11.19 -12.14 -1.43
N ILE A 180 10.69 -12.90 -0.46
CA ILE A 180 9.87 -14.11 -0.64
C ILE A 180 8.55 -13.98 0.10
N ALA A 181 7.49 -14.60 -0.44
CA ALA A 181 6.17 -14.63 0.17
C ALA A 181 5.45 -15.96 -0.13
N GLY A 182 4.42 -16.27 0.66
CA GLY A 182 3.59 -17.47 0.48
C GLY A 182 2.22 -17.30 1.12
N LEU A 183 1.29 -18.17 0.78
CA LEU A 183 -0.04 -18.26 1.43
C LEU A 183 -0.03 -19.19 2.65
N ASP A 184 1.06 -19.91 2.85
CA ASP A 184 1.32 -20.76 4.00
C ASP A 184 2.69 -20.38 4.59
N ALA A 185 2.81 -20.39 5.92
CA ALA A 185 4.04 -20.03 6.61
C ALA A 185 5.19 -21.02 6.35
N ASP A 186 4.84 -22.28 6.07
CA ASP A 186 5.80 -23.36 5.80
C ASP A 186 6.08 -23.57 4.31
N ASP A 187 5.31 -22.93 3.41
CA ASP A 187 5.45 -23.04 1.95
C ASP A 187 5.54 -21.66 1.30
N LEU A 188 6.74 -21.14 1.23
CA LEU A 188 7.02 -19.84 0.61
C LEU A 188 7.50 -20.03 -0.83
N ALA A 189 7.00 -19.16 -1.72
CA ALA A 189 7.55 -19.03 -3.07
C ALA A 189 8.96 -18.39 -3.04
N GLU A 190 9.66 -18.46 -4.17
CA GLU A 190 11.00 -17.88 -4.32
C GLU A 190 10.98 -16.35 -4.51
N ASP A 191 9.77 -15.76 -4.62
CA ASP A 191 9.56 -14.33 -4.87
C ASP A 191 8.29 -13.79 -4.19
N MET A 192 7.93 -12.53 -4.48
CA MET A 192 6.74 -11.86 -3.96
C MET A 192 5.47 -12.09 -4.82
N THR A 193 5.49 -12.96 -5.82
CA THR A 193 4.34 -13.25 -6.67
C THR A 193 3.07 -13.60 -5.89
N PRO A 194 3.10 -14.40 -4.79
CA PRO A 194 1.89 -14.67 -4.01
C PRO A 194 1.25 -13.40 -3.43
N LEU A 195 2.05 -12.42 -3.01
CA LEU A 195 1.55 -11.14 -2.51
C LEU A 195 0.94 -10.30 -3.63
N PHE A 196 1.60 -10.21 -4.79
CA PHE A 196 1.05 -9.51 -5.96
C PHE A 196 -0.28 -10.12 -6.40
N LYS A 197 -0.37 -11.45 -6.49
CA LYS A 197 -1.62 -12.15 -6.83
C LYS A 197 -2.72 -11.85 -5.82
N THR A 198 -2.44 -11.96 -4.53
CA THR A 198 -3.41 -11.64 -3.49
C THR A 198 -3.93 -10.20 -3.62
N ILE A 199 -3.04 -9.22 -3.89
CA ILE A 199 -3.46 -7.83 -4.11
C ILE A 199 -4.39 -7.72 -5.33
N VAL A 200 -4.02 -8.33 -6.45
CA VAL A 200 -4.78 -8.23 -7.69
C VAL A 200 -6.15 -8.91 -7.59
N ASP A 201 -6.22 -10.05 -6.91
CA ASP A 201 -7.44 -10.86 -6.79
C ASP A 201 -8.43 -10.25 -5.78
N VAL A 202 -7.94 -9.69 -4.68
CA VAL A 202 -8.77 -9.21 -3.57
C VAL A 202 -9.17 -7.75 -3.76
N VAL A 203 -8.23 -6.89 -4.18
CA VAL A 203 -8.50 -5.46 -4.32
C VAL A 203 -9.37 -5.21 -5.55
N GLN A 204 -10.54 -4.64 -5.33
CA GLN A 204 -11.41 -4.28 -6.45
C GLN A 204 -10.84 -3.08 -7.23
N PRO A 205 -11.02 -3.04 -8.55
CA PRO A 205 -10.67 -1.87 -9.33
C PRO A 205 -11.48 -0.66 -8.86
N PRO A 206 -10.92 0.56 -8.92
CA PRO A 206 -11.62 1.75 -8.49
C PRO A 206 -12.91 1.95 -9.28
N GLN A 207 -14.01 2.22 -8.56
CA GLN A 207 -15.27 2.58 -9.19
C GLN A 207 -15.19 4.04 -9.65
N VAL A 208 -15.32 4.26 -10.95
CA VAL A 208 -15.26 5.58 -11.56
C VAL A 208 -16.48 5.84 -12.43
N ASP A 209 -16.97 7.07 -12.44
CA ASP A 209 -18.02 7.52 -13.35
C ASP A 209 -17.36 8.11 -14.61
N ALA A 210 -17.43 7.35 -15.71
CA ALA A 210 -16.78 7.72 -16.97
C ALA A 210 -17.42 8.95 -17.64
N ASP A 211 -18.68 9.24 -17.36
CA ASP A 211 -19.47 10.27 -18.03
C ASP A 211 -19.58 11.57 -17.21
N ALA A 212 -19.14 11.54 -15.94
CA ALA A 212 -19.19 12.70 -15.06
C ALA A 212 -18.13 13.76 -15.43
N PRO A 213 -18.40 15.04 -15.15
CA PRO A 213 -17.40 16.09 -15.28
C PRO A 213 -16.17 15.80 -14.42
N PHE A 214 -14.99 16.22 -14.89
CA PHE A 214 -13.75 16.02 -14.15
C PHE A 214 -13.86 16.52 -12.71
N ARG A 215 -13.54 15.63 -11.76
CA ARG A 215 -13.38 15.95 -10.35
C ARG A 215 -12.11 15.30 -9.83
N MET A 216 -11.39 16.02 -9.01
CA MET A 216 -10.22 15.52 -8.31
C MET A 216 -10.31 15.93 -6.84
N GLN A 217 -10.18 14.95 -5.96
CA GLN A 217 -10.01 15.21 -4.53
C GLN A 217 -8.52 15.32 -4.26
N ILE A 218 -8.03 16.53 -3.98
CA ILE A 218 -6.63 16.76 -3.64
C ILE A 218 -6.43 16.41 -2.16
N SER A 219 -5.53 15.49 -1.89
CA SER A 219 -5.19 15.02 -0.53
C SER A 219 -3.86 15.58 -0.03
N SER A 220 -2.91 15.83 -0.91
CA SER A 220 -1.64 16.47 -0.58
C SER A 220 -1.16 17.40 -1.70
N LEU A 221 -0.29 18.31 -1.33
CA LEU A 221 0.36 19.22 -2.27
C LEU A 221 1.87 18.96 -2.25
N ASP A 222 2.47 18.97 -3.42
CA ASP A 222 3.91 18.96 -3.61
C ASP A 222 4.31 20.20 -4.42
N TYR A 223 5.59 20.49 -4.47
CA TYR A 223 6.12 21.63 -5.20
C TYR A 223 7.38 21.24 -5.99
N ASN A 224 7.38 21.63 -7.25
CA ASN A 224 8.54 21.50 -8.10
C ASN A 224 8.91 22.88 -8.67
N SER A 225 10.19 23.23 -8.67
CA SER A 225 10.65 24.56 -9.12
C SER A 225 10.36 24.86 -10.60
N PHE A 226 10.11 23.82 -11.41
CA PHE A 226 9.83 23.96 -12.84
C PHE A 226 8.33 24.01 -13.15
N VAL A 227 7.53 23.11 -12.55
CA VAL A 227 6.08 23.00 -12.81
C VAL A 227 5.21 23.71 -11.77
N GLY A 228 5.79 24.19 -10.68
CA GLY A 228 5.05 24.86 -9.60
C GLY A 228 4.38 23.88 -8.63
N VAL A 229 3.18 24.23 -8.17
CA VAL A 229 2.39 23.42 -7.23
C VAL A 229 1.81 22.20 -7.93
N ILE A 230 2.02 21.02 -7.33
CA ILE A 230 1.51 19.72 -7.79
C ILE A 230 0.45 19.24 -6.80
N GLY A 231 -0.78 19.04 -7.29
CA GLY A 231 -1.84 18.41 -6.51
C GLY A 231 -1.79 16.89 -6.65
N ILE A 232 -1.76 16.19 -5.51
CA ILE A 232 -1.80 14.72 -5.45
C ILE A 232 -3.13 14.31 -4.84
N GLY A 233 -3.83 13.35 -5.48
CA GLY A 233 -5.14 12.93 -4.97
C GLY A 233 -5.86 11.92 -5.85
N ARG A 234 -7.11 11.63 -5.50
CA ARG A 234 -7.96 10.67 -6.21
C ARG A 234 -8.81 11.36 -7.28
N ILE A 235 -8.87 10.78 -8.46
CA ILE A 235 -9.75 11.18 -9.57
C ILE A 235 -10.86 10.14 -9.69
N PRO A 236 -12.10 10.43 -9.20
CA PRO A 236 -13.21 9.49 -9.24
C PRO A 236 -13.96 9.47 -10.58
N VAL A 237 -13.33 9.95 -11.65
CA VAL A 237 -13.93 10.02 -13.00
C VAL A 237 -12.92 9.56 -14.05
N SER A 238 -13.40 9.01 -15.16
CA SER A 238 -12.55 8.45 -16.21
C SER A 238 -11.87 9.50 -17.12
N TYR A 239 -12.40 10.71 -17.19
CA TYR A 239 -11.88 11.74 -18.08
C TYR A 239 -10.69 12.48 -17.47
N THR A 240 -9.52 12.30 -18.08
CA THR A 240 -8.24 12.85 -17.60
C THR A 240 -7.67 13.98 -18.47
N HIS A 241 -8.39 14.47 -19.48
CA HIS A 241 -7.95 15.61 -20.30
C HIS A 241 -8.35 16.93 -19.63
N LEU A 242 -7.41 17.52 -18.91
CA LEU A 242 -7.47 18.91 -18.48
C LEU A 242 -6.82 19.78 -19.55
N THR A 243 -7.62 20.50 -20.31
CA THR A 243 -7.14 21.70 -20.97
C THR A 243 -7.18 22.83 -19.95
N LEU A 244 -6.05 23.15 -19.34
CA LEU A 244 -5.94 24.38 -18.58
C LEU A 244 -6.16 25.56 -19.54
N PRO A 245 -7.01 26.54 -19.19
CA PRO A 245 -7.07 27.76 -19.97
C PRO A 245 -5.68 28.40 -19.94
N THR A 246 -5.02 28.48 -21.08
CA THR A 246 -3.82 29.28 -21.25
C THR A 246 -4.24 30.71 -21.15
N ASN A 247 -4.11 31.34 -20.00
CA ASN A 247 -4.12 32.79 -19.91
C ASN A 247 -2.91 33.29 -20.70
N ARG A 248 -3.17 33.73 -21.93
CA ARG A 248 -2.27 34.63 -22.63
C ARG A 248 -2.60 36.02 -22.10
N GLU A 249 -1.79 36.53 -21.22
CA GLU A 249 -1.55 37.95 -21.10
C GLU A 249 -0.33 38.33 -21.96
#